data_73036f1b87a78555fa23e8aba7b12c6c
#
_entry.id   73036f1b87a78555fa23e8aba7b12c6c
#
_cell.length_a   1.000
_cell.length_b   1.000
_cell.length_c   1.000
_cell.angle_alpha   90.00
_cell.angle_beta   90.00
_cell.angle_gamma   90.00
#
_symmetry.space_group_name_H-M   'P 1'
#
loop_
_entity.id
_entity.type
_entity.pdbx_description
1 polymer ?
#
loop_
_entity_poly.entity_id
_entity_poly.type
_entity_poly.pdbx_seq_one_letter_code
_entity_poly.pdbx_strand_id
1 'polypeptide(L)'
;MNSIRTGMCTPVYKIGAPTILFRTYSSILTFVPKCEQTKDSDLLRLKEFIDKHNNICILTGAGISTESGIPDYRSEGVGLYAKSSRRPVLYKDFCGSDVIRRRYWARNYVGWPRFSSIEPNNTHKVLKKLEDAKKVRCIVTQNVDNLHAKAGSRKVIELHGTAFKVMCLNCDRRICRYSLQDILDRLNPNMTATSQMIRPDGDVDLSQEQVEEFVVPSCEACGGVLKPDIIFFGDNVPRQIVESVKYNVEHSDSLLILGSTLTTFSGYRIALQASNAGKPIAILNIGKTRADDLAKIKVEGRCGDVLSRISTMILTS
;
A
#
# COMPACT_ATOMS: atom_id res chain seq x y z
N MET A 1 -12.36 18.36 -24.36
CA MET A 1 -11.39 17.23 -24.33
C MET A 1 -10.05 17.76 -23.82
N ASN A 2 -9.86 17.85 -22.51
CA ASN A 2 -8.61 18.29 -21.92
C ASN A 2 -7.90 17.04 -21.37
N SER A 3 -6.82 16.67 -22.06
CA SER A 3 -5.89 15.61 -21.68
C SER A 3 -5.17 16.01 -20.38
N ILE A 4 -5.54 15.41 -19.27
CA ILE A 4 -4.80 15.50 -18.01
C ILE A 4 -3.52 14.67 -18.20
N ARG A 5 -2.41 15.34 -18.50
CA ARG A 5 -1.08 14.71 -18.43
C ARG A 5 -0.80 14.37 -16.97
N THR A 6 -0.86 13.10 -16.65
CA THR A 6 -0.33 12.54 -15.39
C THR A 6 1.19 12.64 -15.44
N GLY A 7 1.74 13.74 -14.89
CA GLY A 7 3.17 13.89 -14.70
C GLY A 7 3.68 12.77 -13.79
N MET A 8 4.57 11.93 -14.31
CA MET A 8 5.30 10.96 -13.48
C MET A 8 6.16 11.74 -12.48
N CYS A 9 5.98 11.43 -11.19
CA CYS A 9 6.77 11.96 -10.09
C CYS A 9 8.12 11.22 -10.09
N THR A 10 9.08 11.65 -10.92
CA THR A 10 10.44 11.10 -10.92
C THR A 10 11.33 11.92 -10.01
N PRO A 11 12.12 11.29 -9.14
CA PRO A 11 13.05 12.00 -8.28
C PRO A 11 14.23 12.52 -9.10
N VAL A 12 14.56 13.80 -8.93
CA VAL A 12 15.85 14.37 -9.38
C VAL A 12 16.84 14.13 -8.25
N TYR A 13 17.65 13.10 -8.37
CA TYR A 13 18.69 12.79 -7.38
C TYR A 13 19.86 13.79 -7.50
N LYS A 14 20.09 14.60 -6.47
CA LYS A 14 21.44 15.12 -6.17
C LYS A 14 22.21 14.00 -5.49
N ILE A 15 23.24 13.52 -6.18
CA ILE A 15 24.12 12.43 -5.71
C ILE A 15 24.99 12.95 -4.60
N GLY A 16 24.65 12.59 -3.36
CA GLY A 16 25.53 12.55 -2.23
C GLY A 16 25.31 11.19 -1.57
N ALA A 17 26.13 10.18 -1.93
CA ALA A 17 25.95 8.84 -1.46
C ALA A 17 26.40 8.68 0.00
N PRO A 18 25.54 8.26 0.94
CA PRO A 18 25.98 7.55 2.13
C PRO A 18 26.11 6.07 1.78
N THR A 19 27.22 5.48 2.14
CA THR A 19 27.55 4.05 2.04
C THR A 19 26.43 3.20 2.65
N ILE A 20 25.65 2.53 1.82
CA ILE A 20 24.58 1.62 2.27
C ILE A 20 25.27 0.34 2.73
N LEU A 21 25.36 0.16 4.04
CA LEU A 21 25.68 -1.12 4.66
C LEU A 21 24.61 -2.16 4.26
N PHE A 22 25.05 -3.24 3.61
CA PHE A 22 24.22 -4.41 3.29
C PHE A 22 23.56 -4.96 4.57
N ARG A 23 22.27 -4.67 4.75
CA ARG A 23 21.46 -5.34 5.78
C ARG A 23 21.21 -6.77 5.33
N THR A 24 21.62 -7.72 6.14
CA THR A 24 21.41 -9.16 5.94
C THR A 24 19.90 -9.49 5.81
N TYR A 25 19.56 -10.48 5.01
CA TYR A 25 18.21 -10.98 4.71
C TYR A 25 17.33 -11.23 5.96
N SER A 26 17.93 -11.48 7.12
CA SER A 26 17.29 -11.69 8.41
C SER A 26 16.50 -10.49 8.93
N SER A 27 16.87 -9.24 8.57
CA SER A 27 16.19 -8.04 9.07
C SER A 27 14.88 -7.71 8.33
N ILE A 28 14.70 -8.24 7.12
CA ILE A 28 13.52 -7.97 6.27
C ILE A 28 12.30 -8.76 6.76
N LEU A 29 12.50 -9.95 7.33
CA LEU A 29 11.43 -10.82 7.80
C LEU A 29 10.84 -10.43 9.17
N THR A 30 11.35 -9.38 9.81
CA THR A 30 10.90 -8.93 11.15
C THR A 30 9.42 -8.55 11.20
N PHE A 31 8.82 -8.19 10.06
CA PHE A 31 7.42 -7.80 9.94
C PHE A 31 6.52 -8.88 9.33
N VAL A 32 7.10 -10.01 8.95
CA VAL A 32 6.35 -11.13 8.39
C VAL A 32 5.88 -12.03 9.52
N PRO A 33 4.57 -12.33 9.64
CA PRO A 33 4.08 -13.27 10.65
C PRO A 33 4.68 -14.67 10.43
N LYS A 34 4.81 -15.42 11.49
CA LYS A 34 5.19 -16.83 11.40
C LYS A 34 4.10 -17.61 10.67
N CYS A 35 4.48 -18.44 9.73
CA CYS A 35 3.60 -19.38 9.07
C CYS A 35 4.34 -20.66 8.73
N GLU A 36 3.61 -21.76 8.62
CA GLU A 36 4.13 -23.01 8.11
C GLU A 36 4.46 -22.90 6.62
N GLN A 37 5.28 -23.81 6.13
CA GLN A 37 5.56 -23.89 4.71
C GLN A 37 4.29 -24.33 3.95
N THR A 38 3.95 -23.58 2.91
CA THR A 38 2.77 -23.91 2.07
C THR A 38 2.96 -25.27 1.39
N LYS A 39 1.96 -26.12 1.50
CA LYS A 39 1.95 -27.47 0.91
C LYS A 39 1.95 -27.40 -0.62
N ASP A 40 2.59 -28.37 -1.26
CA ASP A 40 2.66 -28.42 -2.73
C ASP A 40 1.26 -28.58 -3.36
N SER A 41 0.35 -29.29 -2.71
CA SER A 41 -1.05 -29.38 -3.15
C SER A 41 -1.75 -28.02 -3.22
N ASP A 42 -1.48 -27.12 -2.27
CA ASP A 42 -2.08 -25.77 -2.26
C ASP A 42 -1.42 -24.86 -3.29
N LEU A 43 -0.11 -25.03 -3.52
CA LEU A 43 0.58 -24.34 -4.62
C LEU A 43 -0.02 -24.74 -5.99
N LEU A 44 -0.23 -26.03 -6.23
CA LEU A 44 -0.82 -26.53 -7.48
C LEU A 44 -2.24 -26.00 -7.66
N ARG A 45 -3.08 -26.02 -6.62
CA ARG A 45 -4.44 -25.47 -6.68
C ARG A 45 -4.46 -23.99 -7.03
N LEU A 46 -3.55 -23.19 -6.44
CA LEU A 46 -3.46 -21.77 -6.76
C LEU A 46 -2.89 -21.54 -8.17
N LYS A 47 -1.91 -22.34 -8.60
CA LYS A 47 -1.39 -22.31 -9.96
C LYS A 47 -2.50 -22.61 -10.97
N GLU A 48 -3.25 -23.70 -10.79
CA GLU A 48 -4.37 -24.05 -11.65
C GLU A 48 -5.41 -22.93 -11.74
N PHE A 49 -5.68 -22.25 -10.60
CA PHE A 49 -6.57 -21.09 -10.60
C PHE A 49 -6.03 -19.97 -11.49
N ILE A 50 -4.74 -19.62 -11.38
CA ILE A 50 -4.11 -18.57 -12.18
C ILE A 50 -4.05 -18.96 -13.66
N ASP A 51 -3.75 -20.22 -13.97
CA ASP A 51 -3.65 -20.72 -15.34
C ASP A 51 -5.00 -20.69 -16.06
N LYS A 52 -6.06 -21.08 -15.34
CA LYS A 52 -7.42 -21.16 -15.88
C LYS A 52 -8.01 -19.80 -16.23
N HIS A 53 -7.59 -18.72 -15.54
CA HIS A 53 -8.18 -17.39 -15.69
C HIS A 53 -7.24 -16.47 -16.48
N ASN A 54 -7.81 -15.66 -17.38
CA ASN A 54 -7.05 -14.78 -18.27
C ASN A 54 -7.41 -13.29 -18.11
N ASN A 55 -8.26 -12.97 -17.14
CA ASN A 55 -8.70 -11.59 -16.90
C ASN A 55 -8.93 -11.37 -15.40
N ILE A 56 -7.92 -11.67 -14.59
CA ILE A 56 -7.97 -11.71 -13.12
C ILE A 56 -8.01 -10.28 -12.56
N CYS A 57 -9.00 -9.97 -11.72
CA CYS A 57 -8.92 -8.83 -10.82
C CYS A 57 -8.10 -9.23 -9.58
N ILE A 58 -7.09 -8.46 -9.24
CA ILE A 58 -6.24 -8.74 -8.06
C ILE A 58 -6.50 -7.69 -7.00
N LEU A 59 -6.80 -8.12 -5.77
CA LEU A 59 -6.94 -7.24 -4.60
C LEU A 59 -5.79 -7.48 -3.65
N THR A 60 -5.02 -6.43 -3.35
CA THR A 60 -3.86 -6.52 -2.46
C THR A 60 -4.03 -5.70 -1.19
N GLY A 61 -3.40 -6.11 -0.09
CA GLY A 61 -3.36 -5.39 1.18
C GLY A 61 -1.96 -5.33 1.79
N ALA A 62 -1.84 -4.79 3.00
CA ALA A 62 -0.56 -4.48 3.65
C ALA A 62 0.34 -5.71 3.84
N GLY A 63 -0.25 -6.91 3.92
CA GLY A 63 0.51 -8.16 4.04
C GLY A 63 1.46 -8.45 2.88
N ILE A 64 1.21 -7.94 1.66
CA ILE A 64 2.15 -8.12 0.56
C ILE A 64 3.41 -7.26 0.68
N SER A 65 3.37 -6.18 1.49
CA SER A 65 4.48 -5.24 1.66
C SER A 65 5.37 -5.57 2.87
N THR A 66 5.00 -6.56 3.68
CA THR A 66 5.76 -6.97 4.86
C THR A 66 7.15 -7.51 4.48
N GLU A 67 7.25 -8.22 3.37
CA GLU A 67 8.53 -8.70 2.82
C GLU A 67 9.39 -7.58 2.19
N SER A 68 8.84 -6.37 2.02
CA SER A 68 9.59 -5.15 1.66
C SER A 68 10.08 -4.37 2.88
N GLY A 69 9.72 -4.80 4.10
CA GLY A 69 10.08 -4.12 5.34
C GLY A 69 9.07 -3.08 5.81
N ILE A 70 7.84 -3.10 5.31
CA ILE A 70 6.71 -2.30 5.81
C ILE A 70 5.85 -3.21 6.69
N PRO A 71 5.64 -2.90 7.99
CA PRO A 71 4.73 -3.68 8.81
C PRO A 71 3.30 -3.59 8.28
N ASP A 72 2.50 -4.62 8.49
CA ASP A 72 1.05 -4.49 8.32
C ASP A 72 0.37 -4.00 9.60
N TYR A 73 -0.95 -3.87 9.56
CA TYR A 73 -1.72 -3.34 10.70
C TYR A 73 -2.06 -4.38 11.76
N ARG A 74 -2.30 -5.64 11.39
CA ARG A 74 -3.07 -6.58 12.20
C ARG A 74 -2.44 -7.95 12.41
N SER A 75 -1.34 -8.26 11.75
CA SER A 75 -0.65 -9.54 11.95
C SER A 75 -0.30 -9.77 13.42
N GLU A 76 -0.59 -10.94 13.90
CA GLU A 76 -0.35 -11.34 15.29
C GLU A 76 1.15 -11.18 15.64
N GLY A 77 1.42 -10.54 16.76
CA GLY A 77 2.76 -10.31 17.30
C GLY A 77 3.65 -9.35 16.52
N VAL A 78 3.38 -9.06 15.21
CA VAL A 78 4.25 -8.24 14.35
C VAL A 78 3.56 -7.03 13.75
N GLY A 79 2.24 -7.05 13.62
CA GLY A 79 1.47 -5.93 13.07
C GLY A 79 1.48 -4.69 13.96
N LEU A 80 1.15 -3.55 13.39
CA LEU A 80 1.17 -2.26 14.07
C LEU A 80 0.34 -2.25 15.35
N TYR A 81 -0.88 -2.82 15.31
CA TYR A 81 -1.79 -2.83 16.46
C TYR A 81 -1.41 -3.81 17.54
N ALA A 82 -0.55 -4.79 17.25
CA ALA A 82 0.04 -5.68 18.26
C ALA A 82 1.19 -4.99 19.03
N LYS A 83 1.86 -4.01 18.40
CA LYS A 83 3.03 -3.31 18.95
C LYS A 83 2.74 -1.90 19.46
N SER A 84 1.58 -1.33 19.15
CA SER A 84 1.24 0.05 19.49
C SER A 84 -0.24 0.19 19.79
N SER A 85 -0.57 0.87 20.89
CA SER A 85 -1.94 1.28 21.22
C SER A 85 -2.44 2.46 20.40
N ARG A 86 -1.54 3.15 19.69
CA ARG A 86 -1.90 4.32 18.88
C ARG A 86 -2.73 3.90 17.67
N ARG A 87 -3.78 4.67 17.42
CA ARG A 87 -4.67 4.50 16.27
C ARG A 87 -4.27 5.47 15.16
N PRO A 88 -4.55 5.13 13.89
CA PRO A 88 -4.40 6.06 12.78
C PRO A 88 -5.24 7.33 12.99
N VAL A 89 -4.77 8.43 12.41
CA VAL A 89 -5.48 9.71 12.46
C VAL A 89 -6.82 9.58 11.74
N LEU A 90 -7.90 10.07 12.35
CA LEU A 90 -9.21 10.14 11.72
C LEU A 90 -9.28 11.38 10.80
N TYR A 91 -10.03 11.25 9.70
CA TYR A 91 -10.23 12.34 8.73
C TYR A 91 -10.75 13.62 9.39
N LYS A 92 -11.80 13.49 10.20
CA LYS A 92 -12.41 14.62 10.88
C LYS A 92 -11.44 15.34 11.84
N ASP A 93 -10.57 14.57 12.52
CA ASP A 93 -9.60 15.12 13.47
C ASP A 93 -8.46 15.85 12.73
N PHE A 94 -8.01 15.29 11.60
CA PHE A 94 -7.04 15.95 10.73
C PHE A 94 -7.59 17.27 10.17
N CYS A 95 -8.83 17.28 9.69
CA CYS A 95 -9.46 18.49 9.15
C CYS A 95 -9.72 19.55 10.23
N GLY A 96 -10.08 19.15 11.45
CA GLY A 96 -10.52 20.04 12.52
C GLY A 96 -9.42 20.59 13.42
N SER A 97 -8.18 20.08 13.37
CA SER A 97 -7.14 20.44 14.36
C SER A 97 -5.76 20.66 13.76
N ASP A 98 -5.24 21.88 13.93
CA ASP A 98 -3.86 22.22 13.54
C ASP A 98 -2.82 21.41 14.30
N VAL A 99 -3.07 21.12 15.58
CA VAL A 99 -2.19 20.29 16.42
C VAL A 99 -2.07 18.88 15.85
N ILE A 100 -3.19 18.29 15.42
CA ILE A 100 -3.20 16.97 14.83
C ILE A 100 -2.50 16.98 13.47
N ARG A 101 -2.72 18.01 12.62
CA ARG A 101 -2.02 18.18 11.34
C ARG A 101 -0.52 18.32 11.53
N ARG A 102 -0.10 19.14 12.49
CA ARG A 102 1.33 19.34 12.81
C ARG A 102 1.98 18.02 13.24
N ARG A 103 1.35 17.30 14.17
CA ARG A 103 1.81 15.98 14.61
C ARG A 103 1.90 14.99 13.45
N TYR A 104 0.90 14.96 12.60
CA TYR A 104 0.89 14.09 11.42
C TYR A 104 2.06 14.40 10.47
N TRP A 105 2.21 15.67 10.10
CA TRP A 105 3.24 16.08 9.14
C TRP A 105 4.66 15.97 9.69
N ALA A 106 4.88 16.29 10.97
CA ALA A 106 6.19 16.12 11.62
C ALA A 106 6.64 14.65 11.54
N ARG A 107 5.77 13.73 11.88
CA ARG A 107 6.04 12.29 11.87
C ARG A 107 6.21 11.76 10.45
N ASN A 108 5.34 12.18 9.54
CA ASN A 108 5.43 11.81 8.13
C ASN A 108 6.71 12.37 7.48
N TYR A 109 7.13 13.57 7.86
CA TYR A 109 8.38 14.19 7.42
C TYR A 109 9.60 13.32 7.78
N VAL A 110 9.71 12.94 9.05
CA VAL A 110 10.83 12.12 9.55
C VAL A 110 10.80 10.69 8.97
N GLY A 111 9.63 10.12 8.77
CA GLY A 111 9.47 8.77 8.21
C GLY A 111 9.67 8.69 6.70
N TRP A 112 9.48 9.80 5.99
CA TRP A 112 9.43 9.85 4.53
C TRP A 112 10.69 9.35 3.81
N PRO A 113 11.92 9.75 4.19
CA PRO A 113 13.12 9.30 3.50
C PRO A 113 13.24 7.77 3.45
N ARG A 114 12.94 7.12 4.58
CA ARG A 114 12.94 5.66 4.66
C ARG A 114 11.76 5.04 3.91
N PHE A 115 10.55 5.56 4.11
CA PHE A 115 9.35 5.03 3.46
C PHE A 115 9.45 5.13 1.94
N SER A 116 9.91 6.27 1.43
CA SER A 116 10.04 6.51 -0.01
C SER A 116 11.15 5.69 -0.68
N SER A 117 12.15 5.21 0.07
CA SER A 117 13.25 4.39 -0.44
C SER A 117 12.98 2.88 -0.44
N ILE A 118 11.83 2.43 0.08
CA ILE A 118 11.48 1.01 0.12
C ILE A 118 11.26 0.47 -1.29
N GLU A 119 11.79 -0.73 -1.55
CA GLU A 119 11.74 -1.39 -2.84
C GLU A 119 10.71 -2.52 -2.92
N PRO A 120 10.17 -2.78 -4.13
CA PRO A 120 9.24 -3.87 -4.36
C PRO A 120 9.87 -5.24 -4.09
N ASN A 121 9.12 -6.11 -3.42
CA ASN A 121 9.51 -7.51 -3.20
C ASN A 121 9.03 -8.44 -4.34
N ASN A 122 9.25 -9.75 -4.16
CA ASN A 122 8.90 -10.76 -5.14
C ASN A 122 7.42 -10.79 -5.47
N THR A 123 6.52 -10.54 -4.51
CA THR A 123 5.07 -10.45 -4.78
C THR A 123 4.79 -9.42 -5.87
N HIS A 124 5.28 -8.20 -5.71
CA HIS A 124 5.08 -7.11 -6.67
C HIS A 124 5.66 -7.45 -8.05
N LYS A 125 6.86 -8.06 -8.08
CA LYS A 125 7.55 -8.46 -9.32
C LYS A 125 6.80 -9.57 -10.07
N VAL A 126 6.26 -10.55 -9.36
CA VAL A 126 5.46 -11.62 -9.98
C VAL A 126 4.13 -11.08 -10.50
N LEU A 127 3.46 -10.20 -9.76
CA LEU A 127 2.23 -9.56 -10.24
C LEU A 127 2.47 -8.74 -11.51
N LYS A 128 3.61 -8.05 -11.61
CA LYS A 128 4.02 -7.37 -12.85
C LYS A 128 4.23 -8.37 -14.00
N LYS A 129 4.87 -9.52 -13.77
CA LYS A 129 5.02 -10.54 -14.81
C LYS A 129 3.66 -11.10 -15.28
N LEU A 130 2.72 -11.32 -14.36
CA LEU A 130 1.35 -11.74 -14.73
C LEU A 130 0.60 -10.66 -15.53
N GLU A 131 0.83 -9.36 -15.21
CA GLU A 131 0.30 -8.25 -16.00
C GLU A 131 0.87 -8.25 -17.42
N ASP A 132 2.19 -8.45 -17.59
CA ASP A 132 2.86 -8.53 -18.89
C ASP A 132 2.39 -9.73 -19.70
N ALA A 133 2.13 -10.86 -19.04
CA ALA A 133 1.53 -12.05 -19.63
C ALA A 133 0.03 -11.91 -19.95
N LYS A 134 -0.55 -10.71 -19.76
CA LYS A 134 -1.96 -10.37 -20.01
C LYS A 134 -2.96 -11.17 -19.18
N LYS A 135 -2.52 -11.79 -18.09
CA LYS A 135 -3.39 -12.51 -17.14
C LYS A 135 -4.19 -11.58 -16.23
N VAL A 136 -3.71 -10.34 -16.04
CA VAL A 136 -4.25 -9.40 -15.08
C VAL A 136 -5.10 -8.34 -15.78
N ARG A 137 -6.36 -8.20 -15.35
CA ARG A 137 -7.22 -7.09 -15.75
C ARG A 137 -6.80 -5.81 -15.05
N CYS A 138 -6.77 -5.84 -13.72
CA CYS A 138 -6.31 -4.73 -12.89
C CYS A 138 -5.81 -5.26 -11.54
N ILE A 139 -5.00 -4.44 -10.87
CA ILE A 139 -4.61 -4.60 -9.48
C ILE A 139 -5.30 -3.51 -8.68
N VAL A 140 -6.18 -3.87 -7.75
CA VAL A 140 -6.77 -2.95 -6.77
C VAL A 140 -5.94 -3.09 -5.50
N THR A 141 -5.24 -2.04 -5.11
CA THR A 141 -4.44 -2.07 -3.89
C THR A 141 -5.04 -1.21 -2.78
N GLN A 142 -5.05 -1.75 -1.57
CA GLN A 142 -5.37 -1.01 -0.35
C GLN A 142 -4.16 -0.23 0.18
N ASN A 143 -2.96 -0.53 -0.34
CA ASN A 143 -1.71 0.05 0.11
C ASN A 143 -1.49 1.44 -0.50
N VAL A 144 -0.77 2.29 0.25
CA VAL A 144 -0.43 3.66 -0.15
C VAL A 144 1.07 3.82 -0.44
N ASP A 145 1.81 2.71 -0.52
CA ASP A 145 3.27 2.62 -0.56
C ASP A 145 3.89 2.75 -1.96
N ASN A 146 3.06 2.81 -3.00
CA ASN A 146 3.48 2.91 -4.41
C ASN A 146 4.34 1.74 -4.93
N LEU A 147 4.43 0.60 -4.22
CA LEU A 147 5.33 -0.49 -4.59
C LEU A 147 4.92 -1.21 -5.88
N HIS A 148 3.63 -1.28 -6.20
CA HIS A 148 3.18 -1.79 -7.51
C HIS A 148 3.71 -0.94 -8.68
N ALA A 149 3.61 0.39 -8.57
CA ALA A 149 4.13 1.29 -9.60
C ALA A 149 5.66 1.23 -9.69
N LYS A 150 6.37 1.16 -8.56
CA LYS A 150 7.83 0.93 -8.53
C LYS A 150 8.24 -0.40 -9.17
N ALA A 151 7.43 -1.45 -9.06
CA ALA A 151 7.63 -2.72 -9.75
C ALA A 151 7.34 -2.66 -11.26
N GLY A 152 6.80 -1.53 -11.76
CA GLY A 152 6.46 -1.32 -13.15
C GLY A 152 5.02 -1.69 -13.53
N SER A 153 4.15 -2.06 -12.59
CA SER A 153 2.72 -2.30 -12.86
C SER A 153 2.02 -1.02 -13.31
N ARG A 154 1.17 -1.13 -14.33
CA ARG A 154 0.47 0.00 -14.95
C ARG A 154 -1.04 -0.04 -14.75
N LYS A 155 -1.61 -1.22 -14.52
CA LYS A 155 -3.05 -1.43 -14.34
C LYS A 155 -3.42 -1.42 -12.86
N VAL A 156 -3.02 -0.37 -12.13
CA VAL A 156 -3.19 -0.26 -10.66
C VAL A 156 -4.26 0.76 -10.32
N ILE A 157 -5.18 0.38 -9.44
CA ILE A 157 -6.17 1.26 -8.80
C ILE A 157 -5.81 1.36 -7.32
N GLU A 158 -5.39 2.54 -6.88
CA GLU A 158 -5.06 2.85 -5.49
C GLU A 158 -6.36 3.12 -4.70
N LEU A 159 -6.95 2.08 -4.12
CA LEU A 159 -8.24 2.14 -3.44
C LEU A 159 -8.27 3.16 -2.28
N HIS A 160 -7.17 3.29 -1.59
CA HIS A 160 -7.03 4.20 -0.45
C HIS A 160 -6.10 5.38 -0.76
N GLY A 161 -5.88 5.66 -2.04
CA GLY A 161 -5.00 6.73 -2.49
C GLY A 161 -3.52 6.37 -2.40
N THR A 162 -2.65 7.39 -2.35
CA THR A 162 -1.19 7.21 -2.34
C THR A 162 -0.51 8.21 -1.40
N ALA A 163 0.50 7.74 -0.65
CA ALA A 163 1.35 8.62 0.18
C ALA A 163 2.32 9.47 -0.66
N PHE A 164 2.47 9.20 -1.95
CA PHE A 164 3.39 9.88 -2.87
C PHE A 164 2.83 11.17 -3.49
N LYS A 165 1.58 11.50 -3.17
CA LYS A 165 0.93 12.76 -3.56
C LYS A 165 0.35 13.45 -2.34
N VAL A 166 0.20 14.77 -2.46
CA VAL A 166 -0.42 15.63 -1.46
C VAL A 166 -1.47 16.46 -2.16
N MET A 167 -2.64 16.61 -1.56
CA MET A 167 -3.74 17.40 -2.08
C MET A 167 -4.04 18.58 -1.16
N CYS A 168 -4.50 19.67 -1.72
CA CYS A 168 -5.10 20.77 -0.97
C CYS A 168 -6.59 20.48 -0.76
N LEU A 169 -7.07 20.61 0.47
CA LEU A 169 -8.50 20.40 0.80
C LEU A 169 -9.41 21.51 0.29
N ASN A 170 -8.85 22.68 -0.11
CA ASN A 170 -9.63 23.86 -0.53
C ASN A 170 -9.72 24.03 -2.05
N CYS A 171 -8.66 23.70 -2.79
CA CYS A 171 -8.60 23.93 -4.24
C CYS A 171 -8.26 22.68 -5.06
N ASP A 172 -8.23 21.52 -4.43
CA ASP A 172 -7.91 20.22 -5.03
C ASP A 172 -6.58 20.14 -5.80
N ARG A 173 -5.71 21.17 -5.70
CA ARG A 173 -4.35 21.14 -6.26
C ARG A 173 -3.58 19.96 -5.68
N ARG A 174 -2.95 19.19 -6.53
CA ARG A 174 -2.09 18.08 -6.16
C ARG A 174 -0.63 18.41 -6.43
N ILE A 175 0.22 18.08 -5.47
CA ILE A 175 1.68 18.21 -5.58
C ILE A 175 2.36 16.87 -5.28
N CYS A 176 3.56 16.71 -5.80
CA CYS A 176 4.40 15.55 -5.50
C CYS A 176 4.84 15.57 -4.03
N ARG A 177 4.81 14.42 -3.35
CA ARG A 177 5.26 14.33 -1.96
C ARG A 177 6.75 14.65 -1.79
N TYR A 178 7.58 14.36 -2.80
CA TYR A 178 9.00 14.77 -2.80
C TYR A 178 9.14 16.30 -2.80
N SER A 179 8.38 17.02 -3.63
CA SER A 179 8.39 18.49 -3.63
C SER A 179 7.94 19.08 -2.29
N LEU A 180 6.95 18.44 -1.62
CA LEU A 180 6.59 18.85 -0.27
C LEU A 180 7.71 18.57 0.72
N GLN A 181 8.48 17.47 0.58
CA GLN A 181 9.62 17.20 1.46
C GLN A 181 10.65 18.33 1.38
N ASP A 182 10.99 18.78 0.17
CA ASP A 182 11.92 19.90 -0.03
C ASP A 182 11.41 21.22 0.61
N ILE A 183 10.09 21.44 0.62
CA ILE A 183 9.49 22.59 1.30
C ILE A 183 9.61 22.42 2.82
N LEU A 184 9.30 21.24 3.34
CA LEU A 184 9.39 20.94 4.77
C LEU A 184 10.82 21.01 5.29
N ASP A 185 11.81 20.56 4.50
CA ASP A 185 13.24 20.69 4.85
C ASP A 185 13.65 22.16 5.04
N ARG A 186 13.20 23.04 4.15
CA ARG A 186 13.49 24.49 4.27
C ARG A 186 12.80 25.15 5.47
N LEU A 187 11.58 24.70 5.80
CA LEU A 187 10.80 25.27 6.91
C LEU A 187 11.23 24.73 8.28
N ASN A 188 11.88 23.57 8.32
CA ASN A 188 12.25 22.88 9.55
C ASN A 188 13.73 22.49 9.57
N PRO A 189 14.69 23.43 9.38
CA PRO A 189 16.10 23.11 9.23
C PRO A 189 16.73 22.47 10.48
N ASN A 190 16.13 22.65 11.64
CA ASN A 190 16.61 22.12 12.92
C ASN A 190 16.00 20.74 13.25
N MET A 191 15.13 20.19 12.41
CA MET A 191 14.52 18.89 12.66
C MET A 191 15.49 17.76 12.31
N THR A 192 16.28 17.34 13.28
CA THR A 192 17.31 16.29 13.14
C THR A 192 16.82 14.90 13.55
N ALA A 193 15.53 14.77 13.89
CA ALA A 193 14.95 13.50 14.33
C ALA A 193 15.10 12.40 13.27
N THR A 194 15.48 11.23 13.72
CA THR A 194 15.52 10.01 12.89
C THR A 194 14.69 8.93 13.54
N SER A 195 14.02 8.09 12.75
CA SER A 195 13.30 6.94 13.26
C SER A 195 13.71 5.65 12.55
N GLN A 196 13.92 4.61 13.35
CA GLN A 196 14.23 3.28 12.82
C GLN A 196 13.00 2.47 12.47
N MET A 197 11.83 2.84 13.01
CA MET A 197 10.56 2.14 12.79
C MET A 197 9.60 3.04 12.00
N ILE A 198 9.02 2.50 10.94
CA ILE A 198 7.97 3.15 10.15
C ILE A 198 6.69 2.33 10.22
N ARG A 199 5.56 3.02 10.08
CA ARG A 199 4.22 2.44 9.98
C ARG A 199 3.83 2.20 8.51
N PRO A 200 2.72 1.48 8.24
CA PRO A 200 2.27 1.18 6.88
C PRO A 200 1.99 2.41 6.00
N ASP A 201 1.77 3.56 6.61
CA ASP A 201 1.52 4.86 5.96
C ASP A 201 2.74 5.81 6.02
N GLY A 202 3.91 5.30 6.47
CA GLY A 202 5.14 6.09 6.61
C GLY A 202 5.24 6.90 7.90
N ASP A 203 4.28 6.78 8.85
CA ASP A 203 4.31 7.47 10.14
C ASP A 203 5.39 6.90 11.08
N VAL A 204 5.91 7.71 11.99
CA VAL A 204 6.92 7.37 13.00
C VAL A 204 6.55 7.94 14.37
N ASP A 205 7.28 7.60 15.43
CA ASP A 205 7.10 8.17 16.75
C ASP A 205 8.09 9.32 17.00
N LEU A 206 7.58 10.47 17.51
CA LEU A 206 8.33 11.67 17.88
C LEU A 206 7.94 12.13 19.29
N SER A 207 8.84 12.87 19.96
CA SER A 207 8.53 13.55 21.21
C SER A 207 7.55 14.70 20.99
N GLN A 208 6.95 15.19 22.08
CA GLN A 208 6.01 16.31 22.00
C GLN A 208 6.70 17.60 21.59
N GLU A 209 7.89 17.87 22.16
CA GLU A 209 8.70 19.05 21.85
C GLU A 209 9.04 19.13 20.36
N GLN A 210 9.50 18.01 19.77
CA GLN A 210 9.81 17.93 18.34
C GLN A 210 8.58 18.21 17.44
N VAL A 211 7.38 17.90 17.92
CA VAL A 211 6.14 18.17 17.19
C VAL A 211 5.72 19.63 17.31
N GLU A 212 5.89 20.24 18.48
CA GLU A 212 5.43 21.62 18.76
C GLU A 212 6.18 22.67 17.93
N GLU A 213 7.46 22.47 17.68
CA GLU A 213 8.29 23.37 16.87
C GLU A 213 8.12 23.17 15.36
N PHE A 214 7.45 22.09 14.93
CA PHE A 214 7.34 21.75 13.51
C PHE A 214 6.41 22.67 12.74
N VAL A 215 6.92 23.26 11.65
CA VAL A 215 6.17 24.17 10.77
C VAL A 215 5.54 23.39 9.61
N VAL A 216 4.22 23.50 9.47
CA VAL A 216 3.46 22.89 8.38
C VAL A 216 3.12 23.95 7.34
N PRO A 217 3.49 23.76 6.05
CA PRO A 217 3.14 24.72 5.00
C PRO A 217 1.64 24.66 4.65
N SER A 218 1.11 25.80 4.26
CA SER A 218 -0.18 25.91 3.60
C SER A 218 -0.03 25.73 2.08
N CYS A 219 -1.14 25.54 1.37
CA CYS A 219 -1.16 25.48 -0.08
C CYS A 219 -0.69 26.81 -0.68
N GLU A 220 0.34 26.79 -1.51
CA GLU A 220 0.88 27.98 -2.16
C GLU A 220 -0.13 28.70 -3.07
N ALA A 221 -1.14 27.97 -3.59
CA ALA A 221 -2.13 28.55 -4.52
C ALA A 221 -3.29 29.25 -3.80
N CYS A 222 -3.71 28.79 -2.61
CA CYS A 222 -4.92 29.31 -1.95
C CYS A 222 -4.83 29.41 -0.42
N GLY A 223 -3.67 29.12 0.19
CA GLY A 223 -3.51 29.12 1.64
C GLY A 223 -4.21 27.95 2.36
N GLY A 224 -4.86 27.05 1.63
CA GLY A 224 -5.64 25.95 2.20
C GLY A 224 -4.79 24.84 2.83
N VAL A 225 -5.47 23.94 3.53
CA VAL A 225 -4.85 22.82 4.25
C VAL A 225 -4.31 21.77 3.27
N LEU A 226 -3.06 21.35 3.46
CA LEU A 226 -2.43 20.26 2.73
C LEU A 226 -2.66 18.93 3.47
N LYS A 227 -3.14 17.91 2.74
CA LYS A 227 -3.38 16.55 3.22
C LYS A 227 -2.67 15.56 2.27
N PRO A 228 -2.07 14.45 2.76
CA PRO A 228 -1.63 13.40 1.84
C PRO A 228 -2.83 12.88 1.04
N ASP A 229 -2.63 12.52 -0.21
CA ASP A 229 -3.70 12.02 -1.09
C ASP A 229 -4.05 10.55 -0.75
N ILE A 230 -4.30 10.29 0.54
CA ILE A 230 -4.73 9.00 1.08
C ILE A 230 -6.11 9.12 1.73
N ILE A 231 -6.84 8.02 1.77
CA ILE A 231 -8.13 7.92 2.46
C ILE A 231 -7.86 7.63 3.93
N PHE A 232 -8.11 8.60 4.79
CA PHE A 232 -8.00 8.41 6.24
C PHE A 232 -9.16 7.56 6.79
N PHE A 233 -8.98 7.02 8.00
CA PHE A 233 -10.09 6.35 8.69
C PHE A 233 -11.23 7.36 8.95
N GLY A 234 -12.46 6.92 8.65
CA GLY A 234 -13.64 7.79 8.71
C GLY A 234 -13.85 8.68 7.48
N ASP A 235 -12.98 8.58 6.47
CA ASP A 235 -13.15 9.20 5.16
C ASP A 235 -13.77 8.22 4.16
N ASN A 236 -14.30 8.73 3.06
CA ASN A 236 -14.91 7.94 2.01
C ASN A 236 -13.98 7.77 0.81
N VAL A 237 -13.98 6.57 0.24
CA VAL A 237 -13.34 6.33 -1.05
C VAL A 237 -14.07 7.14 -2.13
N PRO A 238 -13.39 7.95 -2.94
CA PRO A 238 -14.02 8.76 -3.99
C PRO A 238 -14.88 7.89 -4.92
N ARG A 239 -16.06 8.42 -5.29
CA ARG A 239 -17.04 7.71 -6.11
C ARG A 239 -16.43 7.18 -7.41
N GLN A 240 -15.57 7.97 -8.07
CA GLN A 240 -14.88 7.57 -9.31
C GLN A 240 -14.01 6.31 -9.12
N ILE A 241 -13.31 6.20 -7.98
CA ILE A 241 -12.51 5.01 -7.64
C ILE A 241 -13.44 3.82 -7.41
N VAL A 242 -14.54 4.02 -6.66
CA VAL A 242 -15.53 2.96 -6.42
C VAL A 242 -16.11 2.43 -7.73
N GLU A 243 -16.51 3.31 -8.65
CA GLU A 243 -17.07 2.96 -9.96
C GLU A 243 -16.03 2.26 -10.83
N SER A 244 -14.76 2.73 -10.83
CA SER A 244 -13.68 2.08 -11.54
C SER A 244 -13.41 0.65 -11.03
N VAL A 245 -13.38 0.46 -9.72
CA VAL A 245 -13.24 -0.88 -9.12
C VAL A 245 -14.42 -1.76 -9.51
N LYS A 246 -15.65 -1.25 -9.35
CA LYS A 246 -16.87 -1.99 -9.72
C LYS A 246 -16.82 -2.46 -11.17
N TYR A 247 -16.52 -1.57 -12.10
CA TYR A 247 -16.38 -1.88 -13.52
C TYR A 247 -15.34 -2.99 -13.77
N ASN A 248 -14.16 -2.89 -13.14
CA ASN A 248 -13.10 -3.86 -13.35
C ASN A 248 -13.43 -5.25 -12.75
N VAL A 249 -14.10 -5.31 -11.60
CA VAL A 249 -14.57 -6.59 -11.03
C VAL A 249 -15.64 -7.21 -11.92
N GLU A 250 -16.60 -6.43 -12.42
CA GLU A 250 -17.66 -6.92 -13.31
C GLU A 250 -17.09 -7.53 -14.60
N HIS A 251 -16.05 -6.93 -15.16
CA HIS A 251 -15.41 -7.37 -16.41
C HIS A 251 -14.21 -8.30 -16.20
N SER A 252 -13.94 -8.76 -14.99
CA SER A 252 -12.95 -9.82 -14.72
C SER A 252 -13.60 -11.20 -14.80
N ASP A 253 -12.80 -12.25 -14.91
CA ASP A 253 -13.26 -13.65 -14.85
C ASP A 253 -13.11 -14.26 -13.45
N SER A 254 -12.31 -13.66 -12.60
CA SER A 254 -12.03 -14.13 -11.24
C SER A 254 -11.46 -13.02 -10.35
N LEU A 255 -11.42 -13.27 -9.04
CA LEU A 255 -10.79 -12.39 -8.05
C LEU A 255 -9.69 -13.15 -7.29
N LEU A 256 -8.48 -12.61 -7.29
CA LEU A 256 -7.35 -13.09 -6.49
C LEU A 256 -7.03 -12.08 -5.37
N ILE A 257 -7.13 -12.50 -4.11
CA ILE A 257 -6.89 -11.67 -2.93
C ILE A 257 -5.56 -12.06 -2.30
N LEU A 258 -4.67 -11.08 -2.08
CA LEU A 258 -3.31 -11.28 -1.60
C LEU A 258 -3.00 -10.40 -0.38
N GLY A 259 -2.55 -11.00 0.71
CA GLY A 259 -2.03 -10.30 1.89
C GLY A 259 -3.00 -9.30 2.51
N SER A 260 -4.30 -9.67 2.64
CA SER A 260 -5.31 -8.81 3.25
C SER A 260 -6.29 -9.60 4.10
N THR A 261 -6.48 -9.17 5.33
CA THR A 261 -7.53 -9.70 6.23
C THR A 261 -8.94 -9.23 5.84
N LEU A 262 -9.07 -8.27 4.93
CA LEU A 262 -10.33 -7.66 4.50
C LEU A 262 -11.18 -7.07 5.64
N THR A 263 -10.55 -6.65 6.72
CA THR A 263 -11.25 -6.06 7.86
C THR A 263 -11.90 -4.72 7.50
N THR A 264 -11.28 -3.94 6.59
CA THR A 264 -11.88 -2.70 6.07
C THR A 264 -13.04 -3.02 5.14
N PHE A 265 -14.16 -2.31 5.31
CA PHE A 265 -15.34 -2.55 4.46
C PHE A 265 -15.06 -2.22 2.99
N SER A 266 -14.24 -1.20 2.71
CA SER A 266 -13.84 -0.82 1.35
C SER A 266 -13.15 -1.95 0.57
N GLY A 267 -12.31 -2.78 1.23
CA GLY A 267 -11.73 -3.99 0.65
C GLY A 267 -12.72 -5.15 0.60
N TYR A 268 -13.44 -5.40 1.71
CA TYR A 268 -14.36 -6.54 1.79
C TYR A 268 -15.50 -6.48 0.78
N ARG A 269 -16.08 -5.30 0.51
CA ARG A 269 -17.15 -5.16 -0.50
C ARG A 269 -16.74 -5.59 -1.90
N ILE A 270 -15.42 -5.58 -2.23
CA ILE A 270 -14.91 -6.07 -3.52
C ILE A 270 -15.06 -7.59 -3.61
N ALA A 271 -14.78 -8.31 -2.52
CA ALA A 271 -15.00 -9.75 -2.44
C ALA A 271 -16.50 -10.08 -2.52
N LEU A 272 -17.36 -9.32 -1.82
CA LEU A 272 -18.81 -9.47 -1.92
C LEU A 272 -19.32 -9.24 -3.34
N GLN A 273 -18.82 -8.22 -4.03
CA GLN A 273 -19.21 -7.93 -5.41
C GLN A 273 -18.82 -9.08 -6.35
N ALA A 274 -17.61 -9.61 -6.24
CA ALA A 274 -17.16 -10.74 -7.04
C ALA A 274 -18.00 -11.99 -6.75
N SER A 275 -18.29 -12.28 -5.48
CA SER A 275 -19.14 -13.41 -5.07
C SER A 275 -20.55 -13.27 -5.61
N ASN A 276 -21.19 -12.09 -5.46
CA ASN A 276 -22.54 -11.84 -5.98
C ASN A 276 -22.61 -11.94 -7.52
N ALA A 277 -21.51 -11.67 -8.21
CA ALA A 277 -21.40 -11.85 -9.66
C ALA A 277 -21.00 -13.29 -10.07
N GLY A 278 -21.01 -14.24 -9.14
CA GLY A 278 -20.68 -15.66 -9.39
C GLY A 278 -19.23 -15.90 -9.80
N LYS A 279 -18.31 -14.96 -9.52
CA LYS A 279 -16.90 -15.08 -9.91
C LYS A 279 -16.14 -15.90 -8.87
N PRO A 280 -15.30 -16.87 -9.30
CA PRO A 280 -14.46 -17.62 -8.38
C PRO A 280 -13.45 -16.71 -7.69
N ILE A 281 -13.27 -16.91 -6.37
CA ILE A 281 -12.36 -16.16 -5.52
C ILE A 281 -11.27 -17.09 -5.02
N ALA A 282 -10.00 -16.68 -5.17
CA ALA A 282 -8.87 -17.30 -4.50
C ALA A 282 -8.24 -16.31 -3.49
N ILE A 283 -7.83 -16.81 -2.35
CA ILE A 283 -7.18 -16.03 -1.30
C ILE A 283 -5.82 -16.65 -0.98
N LEU A 284 -4.77 -15.83 -0.99
CA LEU A 284 -3.46 -16.15 -0.42
C LEU A 284 -3.16 -15.17 0.71
N ASN A 285 -3.18 -15.64 1.94
CA ASN A 285 -2.96 -14.82 3.13
C ASN A 285 -2.47 -15.68 4.30
N ILE A 286 -1.69 -15.11 5.19
CA ILE A 286 -1.38 -15.73 6.49
C ILE A 286 -2.53 -15.41 7.45
N GLY A 287 -3.17 -16.47 8.00
CA GLY A 287 -4.29 -16.35 8.92
C GLY A 287 -5.63 -16.03 8.26
N LYS A 288 -6.65 -15.85 9.10
CA LYS A 288 -8.05 -15.69 8.69
C LYS A 288 -8.31 -14.37 7.97
N THR A 289 -9.25 -14.40 7.02
CA THR A 289 -9.79 -13.21 6.37
C THR A 289 -11.30 -13.16 6.52
N ARG A 290 -11.87 -11.98 6.37
CA ARG A 290 -13.33 -11.79 6.40
C ARG A 290 -14.06 -12.46 5.24
N ALA A 291 -13.35 -12.83 4.17
CA ALA A 291 -13.93 -13.41 2.97
C ALA A 291 -13.60 -14.91 2.79
N ASP A 292 -13.11 -15.59 3.82
CA ASP A 292 -12.74 -17.02 3.72
C ASP A 292 -13.93 -17.88 3.25
N ASP A 293 -15.16 -17.60 3.74
CA ASP A 293 -16.38 -18.32 3.35
C ASP A 293 -16.85 -18.03 1.91
N LEU A 294 -16.31 -16.98 1.28
CA LEU A 294 -16.59 -16.64 -0.12
C LEU A 294 -15.56 -17.27 -1.08
N ALA A 295 -14.46 -17.79 -0.54
CA ALA A 295 -13.35 -18.26 -1.34
C ALA A 295 -13.54 -19.69 -1.81
N LYS A 296 -13.33 -19.94 -3.11
CA LYS A 296 -13.20 -21.28 -3.68
C LYS A 296 -11.87 -21.92 -3.29
N ILE A 297 -10.82 -21.10 -3.16
CA ILE A 297 -9.47 -21.53 -2.79
C ILE A 297 -8.94 -20.59 -1.72
N LYS A 298 -8.51 -21.17 -0.59
CA LYS A 298 -7.73 -20.48 0.44
C LYS A 298 -6.38 -21.18 0.54
N VAL A 299 -5.31 -20.39 0.44
CA VAL A 299 -3.93 -20.83 0.62
C VAL A 299 -3.31 -20.01 1.75
N GLU A 300 -2.73 -20.69 2.72
CA GLU A 300 -1.96 -20.05 3.78
C GLU A 300 -0.47 -20.03 3.41
N GLY A 301 0.13 -18.84 3.50
CA GLY A 301 1.54 -18.68 3.20
C GLY A 301 1.97 -17.25 2.92
N ARG A 302 3.29 -17.07 2.86
CA ARG A 302 3.89 -15.79 2.47
C ARG A 302 3.68 -15.56 0.98
N CYS A 303 3.14 -14.39 0.63
CA CYS A 303 2.80 -14.08 -0.75
C CYS A 303 4.01 -14.15 -1.70
N GLY A 304 5.17 -13.63 -1.28
CA GLY A 304 6.38 -13.64 -2.10
C GLY A 304 6.95 -15.04 -2.30
N ASP A 305 6.92 -15.89 -1.28
CA ASP A 305 7.37 -17.29 -1.39
C ASP A 305 6.46 -18.08 -2.34
N VAL A 306 5.16 -18.08 -2.06
CA VAL A 306 4.16 -18.85 -2.82
C VAL A 306 4.14 -18.44 -4.29
N LEU A 307 4.06 -17.12 -4.55
CA LEU A 307 4.02 -16.61 -5.93
C LEU A 307 5.33 -16.83 -6.69
N SER A 308 6.49 -16.77 -6.01
CA SER A 308 7.78 -17.09 -6.64
C SER A 308 7.84 -18.56 -7.08
N ARG A 309 7.43 -19.48 -6.20
CA ARG A 309 7.37 -20.94 -6.52
C ARG A 309 6.41 -21.21 -7.69
N ILE A 310 5.23 -20.59 -7.69
CA ILE A 310 4.28 -20.70 -8.81
C ILE A 310 4.86 -20.12 -10.10
N SER A 311 5.51 -18.96 -10.04
CA SER A 311 6.09 -18.29 -11.21
C SER A 311 7.16 -19.13 -11.91
N THR A 312 7.97 -19.87 -11.18
CA THR A 312 8.95 -20.80 -11.77
C THR A 312 8.26 -21.96 -12.51
N MET A 313 7.12 -22.44 -11.99
CA MET A 313 6.33 -23.51 -12.63
C MET A 313 5.59 -23.06 -13.89
N ILE A 314 5.24 -21.77 -14.02
CA ILE A 314 4.54 -21.19 -15.20
C ILE A 314 5.53 -20.93 -16.35
N LEU A 315 6.75 -20.55 -16.05
CA LEU A 315 7.78 -20.20 -17.05
C LEU A 315 8.47 -21.43 -17.66
N THR A 316 8.24 -22.62 -17.11
CA THR A 316 8.81 -23.91 -17.58
C THR A 316 7.80 -24.75 -18.37
N SER A 317 6.57 -24.29 -18.50
CA SER A 317 5.50 -24.87 -19.33
C SER A 317 5.24 -24.03 -20.58
#